data_1f2a3562a6ee091c97a4c1eaec8701fa
#
_entry.id   1f2a3562a6ee091c97a4c1eaec8701fa
#
_cell.length_a   1.000
_cell.length_b   1.000
_cell.length_c   1.000
_cell.angle_alpha   90.00
_cell.angle_beta   90.00
_cell.angle_gamma   90.00
#
_symmetry.space_group_name_H-M   'P 1'
#
loop_
_entity.id
_entity.type
_entity.pdbx_description
1 polymer ?
#
loop_
_entity_poly.entity_id
_entity_poly.type
_entity_poly.pdbx_seq_one_letter_code
_entity_poly.pdbx_strand_id
1 'polypeptide(L)'
;MEIALYCMLALLALVSVLSAIAPTKVEYTEEITVDAPVEDVYDDIRLQEHLMRWSAWPKETKSTCTVEGADGEIGTRTLFFTKGKRVGHQEVVGLKENAEVALTLVGPGPPHKPKLTFELRAKDPGRTRVMAHFINEIPRPFNAVWRFAGLTKWTRAMHQKDLAGLKAFSEPPHRDVNGDVVGRPPLGTNPYEHNKQEA
;
A
#
# COMPACT_ATOMS: atom_id res chain seq x y z
N MET A 1 -0.86 -46.00 2.97
CA MET A 1 -0.50 -45.05 4.04
C MET A 1 0.96 -44.59 3.89
N GLU A 2 1.91 -45.46 3.62
CA GLU A 2 3.36 -45.14 3.51
C GLU A 2 3.69 -44.12 2.42
N ILE A 3 3.11 -44.26 1.21
CA ILE A 3 3.37 -43.31 0.11
C ILE A 3 2.96 -41.88 0.49
N ALA A 4 1.81 -41.71 1.13
CA ALA A 4 1.35 -40.38 1.59
C ALA A 4 2.29 -39.78 2.65
N LEU A 5 2.85 -40.62 3.54
CA LEU A 5 3.85 -40.19 4.52
C LEU A 5 5.13 -39.72 3.85
N TYR A 6 5.65 -40.49 2.89
CA TYR A 6 6.86 -40.12 2.14
C TYR A 6 6.68 -38.84 1.33
N CYS A 7 5.51 -38.67 0.68
CA CYS A 7 5.18 -37.43 -0.03
C CYS A 7 5.14 -36.21 0.91
N MET A 8 4.56 -36.39 2.10
CA MET A 8 4.52 -35.33 3.11
C MET A 8 5.91 -34.96 3.62
N LEU A 9 6.74 -35.93 3.94
CA LEU A 9 8.14 -35.74 4.38
C LEU A 9 8.97 -35.05 3.29
N ALA A 10 8.83 -35.45 2.05
CA ALA A 10 9.50 -34.83 0.92
C ALA A 10 9.07 -33.37 0.73
N LEU A 11 7.77 -33.07 0.88
CA LEU A 11 7.25 -31.69 0.82
C LEU A 11 7.81 -30.83 1.97
N LEU A 12 7.83 -31.36 3.19
CA LEU A 12 8.39 -30.65 4.34
C LEU A 12 9.88 -30.36 4.16
N ALA A 13 10.64 -31.35 3.67
CA ALA A 13 12.06 -31.16 3.36
C ALA A 13 12.26 -30.09 2.28
N LEU A 14 11.48 -30.14 1.21
CA LEU A 14 11.53 -29.15 0.13
C LEU A 14 11.23 -27.73 0.66
N VAL A 15 10.14 -27.55 1.42
CA VAL A 15 9.79 -26.26 2.02
C VAL A 15 10.88 -25.76 2.96
N SER A 16 11.49 -26.65 3.74
CA SER A 16 12.60 -26.30 4.64
C SER A 16 13.82 -25.79 3.88
N VAL A 17 14.21 -26.49 2.80
CA VAL A 17 15.33 -26.08 1.94
C VAL A 17 15.03 -24.74 1.27
N LEU A 18 13.86 -24.61 0.65
CA LEU A 18 13.46 -23.36 0.00
C LEU A 18 13.41 -22.20 0.99
N SER A 19 12.94 -22.42 2.22
CA SER A 19 12.93 -21.41 3.28
C SER A 19 14.34 -21.04 3.75
N ALA A 20 15.28 -21.99 3.78
CA ALA A 20 16.66 -21.74 4.18
C ALA A 20 17.38 -20.81 3.19
N ILE A 21 17.15 -20.99 1.90
CA ILE A 21 17.80 -20.21 0.84
C ILE A 21 17.08 -18.90 0.49
N ALA A 22 15.76 -18.79 0.75
CA ALA A 22 15.01 -17.58 0.47
C ALA A 22 15.36 -16.45 1.46
N PRO A 23 15.49 -15.19 1.00
CA PRO A 23 15.69 -14.06 1.91
C PRO A 23 14.48 -13.87 2.82
N THR A 24 14.74 -13.48 4.07
CA THR A 24 13.70 -13.14 5.05
C THR A 24 13.33 -11.67 5.02
N LYS A 25 14.15 -10.81 4.39
CA LYS A 25 13.91 -9.38 4.24
C LYS A 25 13.63 -9.05 2.78
N VAL A 26 12.58 -8.29 2.56
CA VAL A 26 12.25 -7.65 1.29
C VAL A 26 12.33 -6.15 1.51
N GLU A 27 13.12 -5.46 0.69
CA GLU A 27 13.32 -4.02 0.78
C GLU A 27 13.46 -3.45 -0.63
N TYR A 28 12.75 -2.36 -0.90
CA TYR A 28 12.89 -1.60 -2.14
C TYR A 28 12.34 -0.19 -1.96
N THR A 29 12.72 0.67 -2.90
CA THR A 29 12.25 2.05 -3.00
C THR A 29 11.69 2.27 -4.40
N GLU A 30 10.53 2.90 -4.47
CA GLU A 30 9.94 3.45 -5.68
C GLU A 30 9.86 4.96 -5.54
N GLU A 31 9.96 5.68 -6.65
CA GLU A 31 9.92 7.14 -6.62
C GLU A 31 9.12 7.73 -7.76
N ILE A 32 8.56 8.92 -7.51
CA ILE A 32 7.87 9.73 -8.50
C ILE A 32 8.09 11.21 -8.21
N THR A 33 7.94 12.04 -9.25
CA THR A 33 7.82 13.50 -9.09
C THR A 33 6.39 13.91 -9.38
N VAL A 34 5.82 14.67 -8.46
CA VAL A 34 4.44 15.19 -8.49
C VAL A 34 4.51 16.71 -8.69
N ASP A 35 3.78 17.24 -9.66
CA ASP A 35 3.73 18.68 -9.94
C ASP A 35 2.68 19.36 -9.01
N ALA A 36 2.99 19.35 -7.71
CA ALA A 36 2.24 19.97 -6.64
C ALA A 36 3.16 20.37 -5.48
N PRO A 37 2.78 21.37 -4.65
CA PRO A 37 3.51 21.78 -3.44
C PRO A 37 3.65 20.61 -2.45
N VAL A 38 4.73 20.62 -1.66
CA VAL A 38 5.03 19.53 -0.73
C VAL A 38 3.97 19.41 0.39
N GLU A 39 3.38 20.52 0.78
CA GLU A 39 2.31 20.60 1.77
C GLU A 39 1.06 19.85 1.30
N ASP A 40 0.65 20.07 0.05
CA ASP A 40 -0.50 19.41 -0.56
C ASP A 40 -0.28 17.91 -0.70
N VAL A 41 0.90 17.51 -1.20
CA VAL A 41 1.26 16.10 -1.37
C VAL A 41 1.38 15.39 -0.01
N TYR A 42 1.90 16.09 1.02
CA TYR A 42 1.96 15.56 2.37
C TYR A 42 0.56 15.28 2.94
N ASP A 43 -0.36 16.23 2.79
CA ASP A 43 -1.76 16.06 3.20
C ASP A 43 -2.46 14.94 2.43
N ASP A 44 -2.21 14.82 1.14
CA ASP A 44 -2.78 13.74 0.33
C ASP A 44 -2.30 12.33 0.73
N ILE A 45 -1.14 12.23 1.38
CA ILE A 45 -0.62 10.94 1.88
C ILE A 45 -1.02 10.69 3.33
N ARG A 46 -0.92 11.70 4.23
CA ARG A 46 -1.20 11.52 5.65
C ARG A 46 -2.68 11.31 5.95
N LEU A 47 -3.56 12.04 5.21
CA LEU A 47 -5.00 11.90 5.34
C LEU A 47 -5.44 10.56 4.70
N GLN A 48 -5.87 9.64 5.54
CA GLN A 48 -6.20 8.29 5.10
C GLN A 48 -7.43 8.25 4.18
N GLU A 49 -8.36 9.19 4.32
CA GLU A 49 -9.47 9.37 3.38
C GLU A 49 -8.98 9.78 1.99
N HIS A 50 -7.97 10.66 1.89
CA HIS A 50 -7.34 11.02 0.62
C HIS A 50 -6.57 9.84 0.05
N LEU A 51 -5.74 9.18 0.87
CA LEU A 51 -4.94 8.02 0.46
C LEU A 51 -5.82 6.94 -0.16
N MET A 52 -6.99 6.66 0.42
CA MET A 52 -7.90 5.64 -0.12
C MET A 52 -8.52 6.03 -1.47
N ARG A 53 -8.52 7.31 -1.83
CA ARG A 53 -9.04 7.76 -3.14
C ARG A 53 -8.07 7.50 -4.28
N TRP A 54 -6.78 7.61 -4.04
CA TRP A 54 -5.76 7.41 -5.06
C TRP A 54 -5.08 6.04 -5.00
N SER A 55 -5.10 5.35 -3.86
CA SER A 55 -4.49 4.02 -3.73
C SER A 55 -5.13 3.00 -4.67
N ALA A 56 -4.29 2.18 -5.30
CA ALA A 56 -4.71 1.09 -6.15
C ALA A 56 -5.21 -0.13 -5.36
N TRP A 57 -4.82 -0.24 -4.08
CA TRP A 57 -5.12 -1.42 -3.25
C TRP A 57 -6.61 -1.74 -3.14
N PRO A 58 -7.51 -0.79 -2.79
CA PRO A 58 -8.93 -1.12 -2.68
C PRO A 58 -9.53 -1.64 -3.98
N LYS A 59 -9.13 -1.07 -5.11
CA LYS A 59 -9.62 -1.47 -6.44
C LYS A 59 -9.13 -2.87 -6.83
N GLU A 60 -7.83 -3.11 -6.70
CA GLU A 60 -7.20 -4.37 -7.12
C GLU A 60 -7.57 -5.54 -6.20
N THR A 61 -7.76 -5.29 -4.91
CA THR A 61 -8.17 -6.32 -3.95
C THR A 61 -9.69 -6.45 -3.79
N LYS A 62 -10.47 -5.59 -4.47
CA LYS A 62 -11.94 -5.50 -4.33
C LYS A 62 -12.37 -5.34 -2.87
N SER A 63 -11.63 -4.48 -2.15
CA SER A 63 -11.89 -4.21 -0.74
C SER A 63 -12.65 -2.89 -0.57
N THR A 64 -13.53 -2.86 0.43
CA THR A 64 -14.06 -1.61 0.98
C THR A 64 -13.19 -1.16 2.14
N CYS A 65 -13.14 0.14 2.40
CA CYS A 65 -12.29 0.73 3.42
C CYS A 65 -13.09 1.58 4.40
N THR A 66 -12.63 1.62 5.65
CA THR A 66 -13.16 2.51 6.69
C THR A 66 -11.99 3.09 7.47
N VAL A 67 -11.98 4.41 7.65
CA VAL A 67 -10.98 5.10 8.47
C VAL A 67 -11.47 5.16 9.91
N GLU A 68 -10.60 4.81 10.85
CA GLU A 68 -10.82 4.89 12.30
C GLU A 68 -9.77 5.80 12.95
N GLY A 69 -10.20 6.61 13.90
CA GLY A 69 -9.35 7.58 14.60
C GLY A 69 -9.44 8.98 14.00
N ALA A 70 -8.61 9.90 14.47
CA ALA A 70 -8.50 11.25 13.93
C ALA A 70 -7.68 11.22 12.64
N ASP A 71 -8.32 11.47 11.50
CA ASP A 71 -7.68 11.31 10.20
C ASP A 71 -6.43 12.20 10.07
N GLY A 72 -5.34 11.60 9.59
CA GLY A 72 -4.05 12.26 9.42
C GLY A 72 -3.22 12.38 10.71
N GLU A 73 -3.58 11.71 11.80
CA GLU A 73 -2.80 11.65 13.04
C GLU A 73 -2.14 10.27 13.23
N ILE A 74 -1.11 10.23 14.08
CA ILE A 74 -0.48 8.96 14.48
C ILE A 74 -1.52 8.10 15.21
N GLY A 75 -1.62 6.83 14.81
CA GLY A 75 -2.62 5.89 15.33
C GLY A 75 -3.90 5.80 14.49
N THR A 76 -4.09 6.68 13.50
CA THR A 76 -5.19 6.55 12.52
C THR A 76 -5.04 5.23 11.77
N ARG A 77 -6.14 4.51 11.62
CA ARG A 77 -6.20 3.21 10.96
C ARG A 77 -7.16 3.22 9.78
N THR A 78 -6.73 2.66 8.68
CA THR A 78 -7.63 2.29 7.58
C THR A 78 -7.86 0.79 7.62
N LEU A 79 -9.10 0.38 7.81
CA LEU A 79 -9.51 -1.02 7.83
C LEU A 79 -9.93 -1.45 6.44
N PHE A 80 -9.49 -2.63 6.02
CA PHE A 80 -9.86 -3.23 4.73
C PHE A 80 -10.82 -4.40 4.95
N PHE A 81 -11.90 -4.41 4.16
CA PHE A 81 -12.93 -5.46 4.22
C PHE A 81 -13.12 -6.07 2.82
N THR A 82 -13.20 -7.38 2.74
CA THR A 82 -13.56 -8.12 1.53
C THR A 82 -14.74 -9.02 1.85
N LYS A 83 -15.85 -8.90 1.10
CA LYS A 83 -17.10 -9.63 1.36
C LYS A 83 -17.56 -9.48 2.82
N GLY A 84 -17.50 -8.28 3.36
CA GLY A 84 -17.91 -7.96 4.72
C GLY A 84 -16.99 -8.47 5.84
N LYS A 85 -15.88 -9.16 5.52
CA LYS A 85 -14.91 -9.64 6.51
C LYS A 85 -13.68 -8.74 6.51
N ARG A 86 -13.22 -8.32 7.69
CA ARG A 86 -11.95 -7.59 7.84
C ARG A 86 -10.80 -8.49 7.41
N VAL A 87 -10.01 -8.01 6.42
CA VAL A 87 -8.87 -8.73 5.87
C VAL A 87 -7.53 -8.10 6.25
N GLY A 88 -7.53 -6.91 6.81
CA GLY A 88 -6.32 -6.24 7.25
C GLY A 88 -6.57 -4.79 7.65
N HIS A 89 -5.50 -4.08 7.94
CA HIS A 89 -5.50 -2.63 8.16
C HIS A 89 -4.13 -2.05 7.86
N GLN A 90 -4.09 -0.77 7.63
CA GLN A 90 -2.87 0.04 7.74
C GLN A 90 -3.03 1.03 8.89
N GLU A 91 -1.91 1.46 9.47
CA GLU A 91 -1.88 2.40 10.59
C GLU A 91 -0.79 3.44 10.36
N VAL A 92 -1.10 4.70 10.59
CA VAL A 92 -0.12 5.79 10.61
C VAL A 92 0.71 5.67 11.88
N VAL A 93 2.02 5.44 11.74
CA VAL A 93 2.94 5.21 12.87
C VAL A 93 4.00 6.28 13.03
N GLY A 94 4.12 7.18 12.07
CA GLY A 94 5.07 8.29 12.14
C GLY A 94 4.72 9.38 11.14
N LEU A 95 4.91 10.62 11.59
CA LEU A 95 4.71 11.82 10.78
C LEU A 95 5.86 12.77 11.04
N LYS A 96 6.41 13.34 9.96
CA LYS A 96 7.24 14.55 9.98
C LYS A 96 6.65 15.51 8.99
N GLU A 97 6.20 16.64 9.46
CA GLU A 97 5.50 17.64 8.66
C GLU A 97 6.25 17.94 7.36
N ASN A 98 5.54 17.84 6.24
CA ASN A 98 6.03 18.06 4.87
C ASN A 98 7.28 17.25 4.47
N ALA A 99 7.61 16.20 5.23
CA ALA A 99 8.84 15.42 5.00
C ALA A 99 8.65 13.90 5.03
N GLU A 100 7.78 13.36 5.93
CA GLU A 100 7.65 11.90 6.07
C GLU A 100 6.26 11.50 6.55
N VAL A 101 5.72 10.43 5.95
CA VAL A 101 4.57 9.68 6.45
C VAL A 101 4.95 8.21 6.51
N ALA A 102 4.91 7.62 7.71
CA ALA A 102 5.24 6.22 7.93
C ALA A 102 4.00 5.42 8.29
N LEU A 103 3.77 4.33 7.57
CA LEU A 103 2.66 3.41 7.72
C LEU A 103 3.15 2.02 8.11
N THR A 104 2.39 1.31 8.94
CA THR A 104 2.49 -0.15 9.07
C THR A 104 1.29 -0.80 8.41
N LEU A 105 1.51 -1.98 7.86
CA LEU A 105 0.52 -2.75 7.14
C LEU A 105 0.29 -4.07 7.88
N VAL A 106 -0.96 -4.47 8.05
CA VAL A 106 -1.32 -5.76 8.64
C VAL A 106 -2.30 -6.43 7.70
N GLY A 107 -1.86 -7.53 7.09
CA GLY A 107 -2.66 -8.33 6.17
C GLY A 107 -3.02 -9.70 6.75
N PRO A 108 -3.74 -10.53 5.97
CA PRO A 108 -3.91 -11.93 6.30
C PRO A 108 -2.55 -12.66 6.15
N GLY A 109 -2.21 -13.49 7.11
CA GLY A 109 -0.98 -14.28 7.07
C GLY A 109 -0.25 -14.32 8.40
N PRO A 110 1.04 -14.72 8.39
CA PRO A 110 1.84 -14.78 9.60
C PRO A 110 2.00 -13.40 10.24
N PRO A 111 2.21 -13.33 11.55
CA PRO A 111 2.37 -12.06 12.25
C PRO A 111 3.66 -11.36 11.80
N HIS A 112 3.53 -10.44 10.88
CA HIS A 112 4.58 -9.52 10.46
C HIS A 112 3.93 -8.16 10.18
N LYS A 113 4.71 -7.10 10.29
CA LYS A 113 4.25 -5.72 10.11
C LYS A 113 5.14 -5.03 9.07
N PRO A 114 4.84 -5.20 7.78
CA PRO A 114 5.50 -4.43 6.74
C PRO A 114 5.40 -2.93 7.03
N LYS A 115 6.47 -2.22 6.72
CA LYS A 115 6.52 -0.75 6.81
C LYS A 115 6.56 -0.16 5.42
N LEU A 116 5.77 0.87 5.22
CA LEU A 116 5.80 1.72 4.04
C LEU A 116 6.03 3.15 4.51
N THR A 117 7.15 3.74 4.11
CA THR A 117 7.49 5.11 4.48
C THR A 117 7.56 5.96 3.21
N PHE A 118 6.75 6.99 3.15
CA PHE A 118 6.84 8.02 2.13
C PHE A 118 7.74 9.14 2.63
N GLU A 119 8.87 9.35 1.94
CA GLU A 119 9.69 10.54 2.12
C GLU A 119 9.38 11.56 1.04
N LEU A 120 9.17 12.82 1.45
CA LEU A 120 8.85 13.93 0.57
C LEU A 120 10.01 14.93 0.55
N ARG A 121 10.31 15.43 -0.63
CA ARG A 121 11.32 16.50 -0.80
C ARG A 121 10.82 17.50 -1.84
N ALA A 122 10.63 18.75 -1.43
CA ALA A 122 10.37 19.84 -2.37
C ALA A 122 11.57 19.95 -3.34
N LYS A 123 11.31 19.94 -4.63
CA LYS A 123 12.29 20.26 -5.68
C LYS A 123 12.28 21.73 -6.01
N ASP A 124 11.09 22.31 -6.02
CA ASP A 124 10.80 23.73 -6.15
C ASP A 124 9.40 23.98 -5.55
N PRO A 125 8.90 25.23 -5.48
CA PRO A 125 7.62 25.53 -4.82
C PRO A 125 6.40 24.80 -5.37
N GLY A 126 6.47 24.31 -6.61
CA GLY A 126 5.35 23.62 -7.27
C GLY A 126 5.61 22.16 -7.57
N ARG A 127 6.72 21.56 -7.10
CA ARG A 127 7.06 20.18 -7.41
C ARG A 127 7.66 19.44 -6.22
N THR A 128 7.16 18.25 -5.99
CA THR A 128 7.57 17.36 -4.90
C THR A 128 8.09 16.04 -5.44
N ARG A 129 9.24 15.61 -4.96
CA ARG A 129 9.74 14.24 -5.12
C ARG A 129 9.22 13.40 -3.96
N VAL A 130 8.57 12.30 -4.29
CA VAL A 130 8.06 11.32 -3.32
C VAL A 130 8.81 10.02 -3.49
N MET A 131 9.36 9.49 -2.40
CA MET A 131 10.06 8.21 -2.34
C MET A 131 9.29 7.28 -1.40
N ALA A 132 8.81 6.15 -1.90
CA ALA A 132 8.11 5.13 -1.12
C ALA A 132 9.09 4.00 -0.78
N HIS A 133 9.51 3.94 0.47
CA HIS A 133 10.40 2.91 1.01
C HIS A 133 9.56 1.80 1.63
N PHE A 134 9.65 0.60 1.08
CA PHE A 134 8.97 -0.58 1.59
C PHE A 134 9.97 -1.55 2.23
N ILE A 135 9.68 -1.97 3.45
CA ILE A 135 10.45 -2.96 4.20
C ILE A 135 9.48 -4.01 4.75
N ASN A 136 9.77 -5.28 4.49
CA ASN A 136 9.01 -6.39 5.02
C ASN A 136 9.95 -7.49 5.51
N GLU A 137 9.84 -7.84 6.80
CA GLU A 137 10.55 -8.96 7.41
C GLU A 137 9.60 -10.15 7.53
N ILE A 138 9.87 -11.19 6.76
CA ILE A 138 8.97 -12.33 6.57
C ILE A 138 9.54 -13.53 7.35
N PRO A 139 8.81 -14.04 8.36
CA PRO A 139 9.27 -15.19 9.13
C PRO A 139 9.32 -16.46 8.28
N ARG A 140 10.25 -17.36 8.63
CA ARG A 140 10.29 -18.71 8.06
C ARG A 140 9.10 -19.53 8.57
N PRO A 141 8.53 -20.41 7.74
CA PRO A 141 8.87 -20.75 6.35
C PRO A 141 8.18 -19.86 5.29
N PHE A 142 7.42 -18.84 5.67
CA PHE A 142 6.61 -18.01 4.78
C PHE A 142 7.45 -17.19 3.78
N ASN A 143 8.73 -16.93 4.10
CA ASN A 143 9.68 -16.29 3.19
C ASN A 143 9.82 -17.06 1.86
N ALA A 144 9.76 -18.39 1.89
CA ALA A 144 9.76 -19.21 0.68
C ALA A 144 8.54 -18.91 -0.19
N VAL A 145 7.34 -18.93 0.41
CA VAL A 145 6.09 -18.61 -0.31
C VAL A 145 6.17 -17.22 -0.91
N TRP A 146 6.58 -16.22 -0.11
CA TRP A 146 6.71 -14.84 -0.58
C TRP A 146 7.63 -14.72 -1.79
N ARG A 147 8.80 -15.38 -1.72
CA ARG A 147 9.81 -15.34 -2.78
C ARG A 147 9.35 -16.05 -4.04
N PHE A 148 8.86 -17.28 -3.93
CA PHE A 148 8.59 -18.15 -5.08
C PHE A 148 7.20 -17.96 -5.69
N ALA A 149 6.21 -17.44 -4.93
CA ALA A 149 4.92 -17.02 -5.47
C ALA A 149 4.96 -15.61 -6.13
N GLY A 150 6.12 -14.96 -6.19
CA GLY A 150 6.28 -13.67 -6.87
C GLY A 150 5.65 -12.49 -6.13
N LEU A 151 5.37 -12.61 -4.81
CA LEU A 151 4.68 -11.59 -4.04
C LEU A 151 5.48 -10.29 -3.95
N THR A 152 6.81 -10.34 -3.94
CA THR A 152 7.66 -9.14 -4.00
C THR A 152 7.40 -8.33 -5.27
N LYS A 153 7.35 -9.00 -6.43
CA LYS A 153 7.10 -8.34 -7.72
C LYS A 153 5.69 -7.74 -7.76
N TRP A 154 4.72 -8.49 -7.27
CA TRP A 154 3.32 -8.03 -7.21
C TRP A 154 3.16 -6.81 -6.29
N THR A 155 3.69 -6.86 -5.06
CA THR A 155 3.63 -5.75 -4.10
C THR A 155 4.33 -4.50 -4.63
N ARG A 156 5.50 -4.68 -5.27
CA ARG A 156 6.22 -3.58 -5.90
C ARG A 156 5.41 -2.92 -7.02
N ALA A 157 4.77 -3.71 -7.87
CA ALA A 157 3.89 -3.19 -8.92
C ALA A 157 2.68 -2.43 -8.35
N MET A 158 2.16 -2.86 -7.19
CA MET A 158 1.09 -2.16 -6.48
C MET A 158 1.55 -0.78 -5.98
N HIS A 159 2.73 -0.68 -5.36
CA HIS A 159 3.27 0.62 -4.92
C HIS A 159 3.59 1.56 -6.10
N GLN A 160 4.00 1.02 -7.26
CA GLN A 160 4.16 1.83 -8.47
C GLN A 160 2.81 2.39 -8.95
N LYS A 161 1.73 1.58 -8.91
CA LYS A 161 0.37 2.06 -9.20
C LYS A 161 -0.12 3.08 -8.17
N ASP A 162 0.20 2.88 -6.89
CA ASP A 162 -0.10 3.85 -5.83
C ASP A 162 0.56 5.20 -6.11
N LEU A 163 1.85 5.22 -6.42
CA LEU A 163 2.55 6.46 -6.75
C LEU A 163 1.99 7.13 -8.00
N ALA A 164 1.61 6.36 -9.03
CA ALA A 164 0.94 6.91 -10.21
C ALA A 164 -0.44 7.48 -9.87
N GLY A 165 -1.18 6.82 -8.97
CA GLY A 165 -2.46 7.31 -8.45
C GLY A 165 -2.32 8.60 -7.64
N LEU A 166 -1.32 8.66 -6.75
CA LEU A 166 -0.97 9.87 -6.01
C LEU A 166 -0.67 11.04 -6.95
N LYS A 167 0.19 10.81 -7.96
CA LYS A 167 0.51 11.84 -8.96
C LYS A 167 -0.75 12.37 -9.63
N ALA A 168 -1.59 11.48 -10.14
CA ALA A 168 -2.83 11.86 -10.80
C ALA A 168 -3.83 12.58 -9.86
N PHE A 169 -3.79 12.29 -8.56
CA PHE A 169 -4.67 12.89 -7.56
C PHE A 169 -4.19 14.26 -7.10
N SER A 170 -2.89 14.42 -6.86
CA SER A 170 -2.31 15.64 -6.27
C SER A 170 -2.05 16.74 -7.30
N GLU A 171 -1.86 16.39 -8.57
CA GLU A 171 -1.62 17.39 -9.62
C GLU A 171 -2.86 18.21 -9.92
N PRO A 172 -2.72 19.50 -10.31
CA PRO A 172 -3.84 20.34 -10.71
C PRO A 172 -4.67 19.67 -11.82
N PRO A 173 -6.00 19.87 -11.83
CA PRO A 173 -6.84 19.30 -12.87
C PRO A 173 -6.37 19.74 -14.26
N HIS A 174 -6.09 18.78 -15.11
CA HIS A 174 -5.76 19.01 -16.52
C HIS A 174 -6.52 18.00 -17.38
N ARG A 175 -6.62 18.28 -18.69
CA ARG A 175 -7.22 17.31 -19.61
C ARG A 175 -6.15 16.40 -20.17
N ASP A 176 -6.41 15.10 -20.15
CA ASP A 176 -5.56 14.11 -20.80
C ASP A 176 -5.73 14.14 -22.34
N VAL A 177 -5.00 13.24 -23.01
CA VAL A 177 -5.03 13.10 -24.48
C VAL A 177 -6.41 12.70 -25.02
N ASN A 178 -7.29 12.15 -24.19
CA ASN A 178 -8.66 11.76 -24.54
C ASN A 178 -9.68 12.87 -24.22
N GLY A 179 -9.24 13.98 -23.60
CA GLY A 179 -10.08 15.08 -23.16
C GLY A 179 -10.71 14.88 -21.79
N ASP A 180 -10.38 13.81 -21.07
CA ASP A 180 -10.87 13.55 -19.71
C ASP A 180 -10.14 14.43 -18.69
N VAL A 181 -10.87 14.92 -17.69
CA VAL A 181 -10.29 15.71 -16.60
C VAL A 181 -9.57 14.78 -15.64
N VAL A 182 -8.25 14.90 -15.57
CA VAL A 182 -7.37 14.18 -14.62
C VAL A 182 -6.82 15.19 -13.62
N GLY A 183 -6.69 14.79 -12.37
CA GLY A 183 -6.18 15.62 -11.28
C GLY A 183 -7.12 15.61 -10.08
N ARG A 184 -6.81 16.47 -9.10
CA ARG A 184 -7.50 16.53 -7.81
C ARG A 184 -9.02 16.69 -7.98
N PRO A 185 -9.85 15.69 -7.64
CA PRO A 185 -11.30 15.84 -7.71
C PRO A 185 -11.78 16.83 -6.64
N PRO A 186 -12.92 17.49 -6.83
CA PRO A 186 -13.49 18.40 -5.82
C PRO A 186 -13.61 17.70 -4.46
N LEU A 187 -13.20 18.38 -3.39
CA LEU A 187 -13.42 17.92 -2.02
C LEU A 187 -14.92 17.69 -1.81
N GLY A 188 -15.31 16.48 -1.42
CA GLY A 188 -16.72 16.12 -1.16
C GLY A 188 -17.28 14.98 -1.99
N THR A 189 -16.61 14.51 -3.03
CA THR A 189 -17.01 13.30 -3.76
C THR A 189 -16.22 12.09 -3.28
N ASN A 190 -16.77 11.33 -2.33
CA ASN A 190 -16.20 10.06 -1.92
C ASN A 190 -16.57 8.97 -2.96
N PRO A 191 -15.64 8.43 -3.76
CA PRO A 191 -15.96 7.42 -4.77
C PRO A 191 -16.44 6.10 -4.17
N TYR A 192 -16.38 5.92 -2.84
CA TYR A 192 -16.81 4.71 -2.14
C TYR A 192 -18.20 4.82 -1.51
N GLU A 193 -18.88 5.99 -1.57
CA GLU A 193 -20.24 6.14 -1.03
C GLU A 193 -21.33 5.48 -1.88
N HIS A 194 -21.09 5.23 -3.16
CA HIS A 194 -22.07 4.61 -4.05
C HIS A 194 -22.36 3.13 -3.75
N ASN A 195 -21.53 2.44 -2.97
CA ASN A 195 -21.73 1.01 -2.65
C ASN A 195 -22.60 0.75 -1.39
N LYS A 196 -23.15 1.78 -0.74
CA LYS A 196 -24.03 1.60 0.42
C LYS A 196 -25.51 1.39 0.06
N GLN A 197 -25.89 1.52 -1.21
CA GLN A 197 -27.31 1.43 -1.62
C GLN A 197 -27.71 0.12 -2.30
N GLU A 198 -26.77 -0.82 -2.49
CA GLU A 198 -27.07 -2.12 -3.13
C GLU A 198 -26.68 -3.34 -2.24
N ALA A 199 -26.81 -3.23 -0.92
CA ALA A 199 -26.61 -4.34 0.01
C ALA A 199 -27.89 -4.61 0.81
#